data_8dade30b10f00a28c7d94f2aa5a54512
#
_entry.id   8dade30b10f00a28c7d94f2aa5a54512
#
_cell.length_a   1.000
_cell.length_b   1.000
_cell.length_c   1.000
_cell.angle_alpha   90.00
_cell.angle_beta   90.00
_cell.angle_gamma   90.00
#
_symmetry.space_group_name_H-M   'P 1'
#
loop_
_entity.id
_entity.type
_entity.pdbx_description
1 polymer ?
#
loop_
_entity_poly.entity_id
_entity_poly.type
_entity_poly.pdbx_seq_one_letter_code
_entity_poly.pdbx_strand_id
1 'polypeptide(L)'
;EELEGVANEAIRADYEVTAQEMPLAQARALGAQAMFGEKYGDIVRMVELAGPWSRELCGGTHVKRTSQIGLLSLLGEASVGSGLRRVEAFVSADAFAQLAKERALVAGLADLLKVQPDQLSDRVEKLVAQVKAAEKEIAALRSRELLANVPGLVAAATSTGAYELVSKHLPGTSADD
;
A
#
# COMPACT_ATOMS: atom_id res chain seq x y z
N GLU A 1 8.13 -2.72 8.21
CA GLU A 1 9.56 -3.16 8.19
C GLU A 1 10.02 -3.69 9.54
N GLU A 2 9.82 -2.97 10.65
CA GLU A 2 10.28 -3.39 11.98
C GLU A 2 9.66 -4.73 12.42
N LEU A 3 8.34 -4.88 12.34
CA LEU A 3 7.63 -6.12 12.69
C LEU A 3 8.06 -7.32 11.82
N GLU A 4 8.27 -7.09 10.52
CA GLU A 4 8.75 -8.11 9.60
C GLU A 4 10.19 -8.53 9.95
N GLY A 5 11.02 -7.58 10.34
CA GLY A 5 12.38 -7.83 10.81
C GLY A 5 12.41 -8.73 12.05
N VAL A 6 11.64 -8.38 13.09
CA VAL A 6 11.53 -9.15 14.34
C VAL A 6 11.01 -10.56 14.08
N ALA A 7 9.97 -10.72 13.25
CA ALA A 7 9.41 -12.02 12.91
C ALA A 7 10.43 -12.89 12.17
N ASN A 8 11.12 -12.35 11.16
CA ASN A 8 12.14 -13.08 10.41
C ASN A 8 13.39 -13.40 11.25
N GLU A 9 13.73 -12.55 12.22
CA GLU A 9 14.79 -12.84 13.18
C GLU A 9 14.44 -14.05 14.05
N ALA A 10 13.22 -14.12 14.59
CA ALA A 10 12.72 -15.26 15.35
C ALA A 10 12.67 -16.54 14.49
N ILE A 11 12.31 -16.42 13.21
CA ILE A 11 12.33 -17.54 12.27
C ILE A 11 13.76 -18.06 12.06
N ARG A 12 14.73 -17.16 11.84
CA ARG A 12 16.16 -17.52 11.66
C ARG A 12 16.80 -18.09 12.91
N ALA A 13 16.34 -17.67 14.09
CA ALA A 13 16.85 -18.18 15.36
C ALA A 13 16.46 -19.64 15.63
N ASP A 14 15.57 -20.21 14.80
CA ASP A 14 15.15 -21.59 14.87
C ASP A 14 14.66 -22.02 16.25
N TYR A 15 13.79 -21.21 16.84
CA TYR A 15 13.23 -21.48 18.15
C TYR A 15 12.39 -22.76 18.16
N GLU A 16 12.53 -23.55 19.23
CA GLU A 16 11.64 -24.67 19.48
C GLU A 16 10.24 -24.17 19.85
N VAL A 17 9.22 -24.79 19.28
CA VAL A 17 7.80 -24.50 19.57
C VAL A 17 7.25 -25.65 20.39
N THR A 18 6.93 -25.38 21.64
CA THR A 18 6.38 -26.39 22.58
C THR A 18 4.91 -26.06 22.87
N ALA A 19 4.16 -27.10 23.21
CA ALA A 19 2.76 -26.96 23.62
C ALA A 19 2.49 -27.83 24.83
N GLN A 20 1.87 -27.25 25.85
CA GLN A 20 1.57 -27.93 27.11
C GLN A 20 0.12 -27.65 27.53
N GLU A 21 -0.56 -28.68 28.05
CA GLU A 21 -1.85 -28.48 28.69
C GLU A 21 -1.67 -28.23 30.19
N MET A 22 -2.35 -27.22 30.70
CA MET A 22 -2.24 -26.82 32.10
C MET A 22 -3.50 -26.06 32.57
N PRO A 23 -3.70 -25.89 33.89
CA PRO A 23 -4.74 -25.02 34.41
C PRO A 23 -4.59 -23.57 33.90
N LEU A 24 -5.71 -22.93 33.52
CA LEU A 24 -5.74 -21.56 33.03
C LEU A 24 -5.04 -20.55 33.99
N ALA A 25 -5.24 -20.73 35.29
CA ALA A 25 -4.57 -19.90 36.30
C ALA A 25 -3.03 -20.00 36.23
N GLN A 26 -2.51 -21.21 35.97
CA GLN A 26 -1.07 -21.45 35.83
C GLN A 26 -0.53 -20.82 34.53
N ALA A 27 -1.23 -20.99 33.42
CA ALA A 27 -0.83 -20.38 32.13
C ALA A 27 -0.77 -18.84 32.24
N ARG A 28 -1.77 -18.22 32.88
CA ARG A 28 -1.79 -16.78 33.14
C ARG A 28 -0.64 -16.33 34.05
N ALA A 29 -0.33 -17.10 35.10
CA ALA A 29 0.80 -16.82 35.99
C ALA A 29 2.15 -16.88 35.26
N LEU A 30 2.27 -17.70 34.20
CA LEU A 30 3.42 -17.75 33.30
C LEU A 30 3.45 -16.62 32.28
N GLY A 31 2.44 -15.74 32.24
CA GLY A 31 2.35 -14.60 31.32
C GLY A 31 1.79 -14.97 29.92
N ALA A 32 1.06 -16.08 29.82
CA ALA A 32 0.45 -16.46 28.54
C ALA A 32 -0.60 -15.43 28.10
N GLN A 33 -0.51 -14.98 26.85
CA GLN A 33 -1.49 -14.10 26.23
C GLN A 33 -2.76 -14.89 25.90
N ALA A 34 -3.91 -14.30 26.23
CA ALA A 34 -5.23 -14.84 25.94
C ALA A 34 -5.98 -13.86 25.04
N MET A 35 -6.62 -14.37 23.98
CA MET A 35 -7.38 -13.50 23.07
C MET A 35 -8.60 -12.90 23.79
N PHE A 36 -8.86 -11.62 23.51
CA PHE A 36 -10.01 -10.92 24.07
C PHE A 36 -11.32 -11.52 23.54
N GLY A 37 -12.23 -11.82 24.47
CA GLY A 37 -13.57 -12.32 24.14
C GLY A 37 -13.71 -13.84 24.01
N GLU A 38 -12.64 -14.62 24.05
CA GLU A 38 -12.71 -16.08 24.12
C GLU A 38 -13.01 -16.57 25.53
N LYS A 39 -13.86 -17.60 25.61
CA LYS A 39 -14.14 -18.30 26.85
C LYS A 39 -13.22 -19.54 26.95
N TYR A 40 -12.30 -19.51 27.88
CA TYR A 40 -11.39 -20.60 28.13
C TYR A 40 -11.95 -21.54 29.21
N GLY A 41 -11.76 -22.84 29.03
CA GLY A 41 -12.03 -23.85 30.06
C GLY A 41 -11.01 -23.80 31.21
N ASP A 42 -11.19 -24.68 32.21
CA ASP A 42 -10.27 -24.81 33.33
C ASP A 42 -8.88 -25.29 32.94
N ILE A 43 -8.79 -26.11 31.89
CA ILE A 43 -7.54 -26.60 31.29
C ILE A 43 -7.39 -25.95 29.92
N VAL A 44 -6.22 -25.41 29.65
CA VAL A 44 -5.89 -24.70 28.40
C VAL A 44 -4.59 -25.27 27.82
N ARG A 45 -4.45 -25.14 26.49
CA ARG A 45 -3.21 -25.46 25.78
C ARG A 45 -2.43 -24.15 25.60
N MET A 46 -1.29 -24.07 26.28
CA MET A 46 -0.32 -22.97 26.11
C MET A 46 0.73 -23.40 25.09
N VAL A 47 0.96 -22.54 24.10
CA VAL A 47 2.03 -22.66 23.10
C VAL A 47 3.12 -21.67 23.47
N GLU A 48 4.36 -22.13 23.48
CA GLU A 48 5.53 -21.34 23.85
C GLU A 48 6.60 -21.41 22.76
N LEU A 49 7.17 -20.23 22.44
CA LEU A 49 8.31 -20.06 21.56
C LEU A 49 9.46 -19.47 22.36
N ALA A 50 10.61 -20.15 22.39
CA ALA A 50 11.82 -19.69 23.09
C ALA A 50 11.56 -19.20 24.52
N GLY A 51 10.81 -19.96 25.30
CA GLY A 51 10.47 -19.58 26.66
C GLY A 51 9.57 -18.34 26.70
N PRO A 52 9.96 -17.30 27.43
CA PRO A 52 9.11 -16.12 27.63
C PRO A 52 9.02 -15.17 26.40
N TRP A 53 9.67 -15.49 25.30
CA TRP A 53 9.62 -14.64 24.09
C TRP A 53 8.19 -14.54 23.53
N SER A 54 7.48 -15.67 23.42
CA SER A 54 6.05 -15.69 23.13
C SER A 54 5.39 -16.86 23.86
N ARG A 55 4.29 -16.57 24.56
CA ARG A 55 3.42 -17.56 25.22
C ARG A 55 1.98 -17.19 24.93
N GLU A 56 1.27 -18.09 24.29
CA GLU A 56 -0.11 -17.84 23.88
C GLU A 56 -1.01 -19.03 24.15
N LEU A 57 -2.29 -18.77 24.45
CA LEU A 57 -3.31 -19.81 24.54
C LEU A 57 -3.83 -20.08 23.13
N CYS A 58 -3.48 -21.24 22.57
CA CYS A 58 -3.86 -21.58 21.21
C CYS A 58 -4.13 -23.08 21.04
N GLY A 59 -5.31 -23.42 20.52
CA GLY A 59 -5.73 -24.78 20.19
C GLY A 59 -5.31 -25.25 18.78
N GLY A 60 -4.73 -24.38 17.95
CA GLY A 60 -4.34 -24.67 16.58
C GLY A 60 -3.12 -25.58 16.45
N THR A 61 -2.83 -25.99 15.21
CA THR A 61 -1.60 -26.70 14.87
C THR A 61 -0.45 -25.73 14.67
N HIS A 62 0.75 -26.13 15.12
CA HIS A 62 1.95 -25.33 15.04
C HIS A 62 3.10 -26.12 14.41
N VAL A 63 4.04 -25.42 13.82
CA VAL A 63 5.33 -25.97 13.44
C VAL A 63 6.11 -26.39 14.69
N LYS A 64 7.06 -27.29 14.57
CA LYS A 64 7.91 -27.70 15.70
C LYS A 64 9.07 -26.74 15.96
N ARG A 65 9.50 -26.03 14.94
CA ARG A 65 10.57 -25.03 14.98
C ARG A 65 10.21 -23.83 14.10
N THR A 66 10.57 -22.65 14.53
CA THR A 66 10.23 -21.42 13.80
C THR A 66 10.83 -21.35 12.40
N SER A 67 12.02 -21.97 12.20
CA SER A 67 12.65 -22.05 10.87
C SER A 67 11.80 -22.76 9.80
N GLN A 68 10.86 -23.61 10.20
CA GLN A 68 9.94 -24.30 9.28
C GLN A 68 8.92 -23.36 8.62
N ILE A 69 8.74 -22.14 9.16
CA ILE A 69 7.89 -21.11 8.57
C ILE A 69 8.52 -20.55 7.29
N GLY A 70 9.86 -20.53 7.23
CA GLY A 70 10.60 -19.92 6.13
C GLY A 70 10.55 -18.38 6.18
N LEU A 71 10.66 -17.73 5.03
CA LEU A 71 10.55 -16.27 4.93
C LEU A 71 9.12 -15.82 5.24
N LEU A 72 8.99 -14.75 6.03
CA LEU A 72 7.74 -14.02 6.23
C LEU A 72 7.85 -12.64 5.54
N SER A 73 6.86 -12.29 4.73
CA SER A 73 6.73 -10.98 4.10
C SER A 73 5.37 -10.38 4.42
N LEU A 74 5.35 -9.21 5.04
CA LEU A 74 4.14 -8.48 5.37
C LEU A 74 3.56 -7.80 4.12
N LEU A 75 2.27 -8.00 3.88
CA LEU A 75 1.55 -7.34 2.79
C LEU A 75 1.04 -5.97 3.19
N GLY A 76 0.56 -5.86 4.41
CA GLY A 76 -0.01 -4.63 4.90
C GLY A 76 -0.80 -4.79 6.19
N GLU A 77 -1.31 -3.67 6.63
CA GLU A 77 -2.14 -3.54 7.83
C GLU A 77 -3.38 -2.72 7.50
N ALA A 78 -4.53 -3.17 7.98
CA ALA A 78 -5.81 -2.47 7.79
C ALA A 78 -6.59 -2.41 9.10
N SER A 79 -7.37 -1.35 9.29
CA SER A 79 -8.36 -1.28 10.37
C SER A 79 -9.60 -2.07 9.96
N VAL A 80 -10.04 -2.99 10.82
CA VAL A 80 -11.26 -3.79 10.60
C VAL A 80 -12.36 -3.50 11.62
N GLY A 81 -12.14 -2.52 12.50
CA GLY A 81 -13.11 -2.10 13.50
C GLY A 81 -12.47 -1.18 14.55
N SER A 82 -13.27 -0.73 15.52
CA SER A 82 -12.75 0.11 16.61
C SER A 82 -11.75 -0.69 17.45
N GLY A 83 -10.48 -0.27 17.42
CA GLY A 83 -9.40 -0.91 18.17
C GLY A 83 -8.95 -2.26 17.63
N LEU A 84 -9.43 -2.70 16.45
CA LEU A 84 -9.05 -3.95 15.81
C LEU A 84 -8.25 -3.68 14.53
N ARG A 85 -7.07 -4.29 14.44
CA ARG A 85 -6.21 -4.18 13.26
C ARG A 85 -5.94 -5.58 12.69
N ARG A 86 -5.95 -5.66 11.36
CA ARG A 86 -5.66 -6.88 10.60
C ARG A 86 -4.32 -6.71 9.91
N VAL A 87 -3.44 -7.67 10.14
CA VAL A 87 -2.15 -7.78 9.45
C VAL A 87 -2.20 -8.99 8.54
N GLU A 88 -1.77 -8.83 7.31
CA GLU A 88 -1.67 -9.90 6.32
C GLU A 88 -0.21 -10.13 5.95
N ALA A 89 0.18 -11.38 5.83
CA ALA A 89 1.53 -11.77 5.46
C ALA A 89 1.54 -13.01 4.57
N PHE A 90 2.52 -13.09 3.70
CA PHE A 90 2.90 -14.33 3.03
C PHE A 90 4.04 -15.00 3.80
N VAL A 91 4.08 -16.32 3.73
CA VAL A 91 5.16 -17.12 4.33
C VAL A 91 5.71 -18.13 3.34
N SER A 92 6.93 -18.60 3.58
CA SER A 92 7.59 -19.67 2.80
C SER A 92 7.59 -19.38 1.28
N ALA A 93 7.15 -20.34 0.47
CA ALA A 93 7.14 -20.25 -0.99
C ALA A 93 6.32 -19.08 -1.52
N ASP A 94 5.20 -18.76 -0.87
CA ASP A 94 4.34 -17.63 -1.28
C ASP A 94 5.02 -16.29 -1.06
N ALA A 95 5.81 -16.13 0.02
CA ALA A 95 6.61 -14.93 0.23
C ALA A 95 7.68 -14.77 -0.86
N PHE A 96 8.38 -15.85 -1.25
CA PHE A 96 9.32 -15.81 -2.37
C PHE A 96 8.65 -15.49 -3.71
N ALA A 97 7.47 -16.06 -3.96
CA ALA A 97 6.70 -15.80 -5.17
C ALA A 97 6.27 -14.33 -5.25
N GLN A 98 5.86 -13.74 -4.14
CA GLN A 98 5.51 -12.32 -4.06
C GLN A 98 6.71 -11.43 -4.34
N LEU A 99 7.85 -11.65 -3.70
CA LEU A 99 9.09 -10.91 -3.96
C LEU A 99 9.56 -11.04 -5.42
N ALA A 100 9.37 -12.21 -6.03
CA ALA A 100 9.69 -12.42 -7.44
C ALA A 100 8.80 -11.58 -8.36
N LYS A 101 7.50 -11.45 -8.06
CA LYS A 101 6.56 -10.59 -8.80
C LYS A 101 6.94 -9.11 -8.68
N GLU A 102 7.26 -8.65 -7.47
CA GLU A 102 7.68 -7.27 -7.24
C GLU A 102 8.96 -6.94 -7.99
N ARG A 103 9.94 -7.84 -7.96
CA ARG A 103 11.19 -7.69 -8.73
C ARG A 103 10.92 -7.63 -10.23
N ALA A 104 10.05 -8.49 -10.75
CA ALA A 104 9.70 -8.49 -12.17
C ALA A 104 8.99 -7.18 -12.56
N LEU A 105 8.10 -6.65 -11.72
CA LEU A 105 7.44 -5.37 -11.93
C LEU A 105 8.44 -4.21 -11.98
N VAL A 106 9.35 -4.14 -11.01
CA VAL A 106 10.39 -3.12 -10.96
C VAL A 106 11.29 -3.20 -12.20
N ALA A 107 11.72 -4.41 -12.59
CA ALA A 107 12.53 -4.61 -13.79
C ALA A 107 11.77 -4.15 -15.07
N GLY A 108 10.50 -4.53 -15.21
CA GLY A 108 9.67 -4.10 -16.33
C GLY A 108 9.49 -2.59 -16.44
N LEU A 109 9.31 -1.90 -15.29
CA LEU A 109 9.24 -0.44 -15.25
C LEU A 109 10.59 0.21 -15.61
N ALA A 110 11.68 -0.34 -15.12
CA ALA A 110 13.03 0.14 -15.42
C ALA A 110 13.33 0.02 -16.92
N ASP A 111 12.98 -1.11 -17.53
CA ASP A 111 13.12 -1.33 -18.98
C ASP A 111 12.24 -0.38 -19.79
N LEU A 112 10.99 -0.17 -19.40
CA LEU A 112 10.06 0.75 -20.06
C LEU A 112 10.59 2.19 -20.04
N LEU A 113 11.13 2.62 -18.89
CA LEU A 113 11.66 3.97 -18.70
C LEU A 113 13.13 4.12 -19.12
N LYS A 114 13.78 3.03 -19.53
CA LYS A 114 15.20 2.96 -19.95
C LYS A 114 16.16 3.54 -18.90
N VAL A 115 15.97 3.14 -17.65
CA VAL A 115 16.80 3.54 -16.51
C VAL A 115 17.16 2.31 -15.66
N GLN A 116 18.11 2.45 -14.74
CA GLN A 116 18.37 1.44 -13.73
C GLN A 116 17.27 1.46 -12.66
N PRO A 117 16.99 0.32 -11.97
CA PRO A 117 15.95 0.25 -10.95
C PRO A 117 16.04 1.30 -9.84
N ASP A 118 17.24 1.65 -9.41
CA ASP A 118 17.50 2.69 -8.39
C ASP A 118 17.21 4.12 -8.86
N GLN A 119 17.14 4.34 -10.17
CA GLN A 119 16.84 5.63 -10.80
C GLN A 119 15.35 5.82 -11.13
N LEU A 120 14.50 4.81 -10.85
CA LEU A 120 13.08 4.84 -11.21
C LEU A 120 12.34 6.02 -10.60
N SER A 121 12.54 6.27 -9.30
CA SER A 121 11.87 7.37 -8.58
C SER A 121 12.19 8.71 -9.22
N ASP A 122 13.47 9.01 -9.43
CA ASP A 122 13.91 10.26 -10.06
C ASP A 122 13.36 10.41 -11.48
N ARG A 123 13.30 9.31 -12.23
CA ARG A 123 12.75 9.32 -13.59
C ARG A 123 11.27 9.62 -13.61
N VAL A 124 10.51 9.01 -12.71
CA VAL A 124 9.06 9.25 -12.57
C VAL A 124 8.80 10.69 -12.15
N GLU A 125 9.54 11.23 -11.18
CA GLU A 125 9.42 12.64 -10.77
C GLU A 125 9.67 13.61 -11.92
N LYS A 126 10.72 13.37 -12.71
CA LYS A 126 11.01 14.18 -13.92
C LYS A 126 9.87 14.10 -14.94
N LEU A 127 9.30 12.91 -15.18
CA LEU A 127 8.18 12.75 -16.09
C LEU A 127 6.94 13.50 -15.61
N VAL A 128 6.61 13.41 -14.32
CA VAL A 128 5.49 14.16 -13.72
C VAL A 128 5.69 15.67 -13.85
N ALA A 129 6.90 16.16 -13.62
CA ALA A 129 7.22 17.58 -13.80
C ALA A 129 7.11 18.01 -15.27
N GLN A 130 7.57 17.19 -16.22
CA GLN A 130 7.43 17.44 -17.66
C GLN A 130 5.98 17.50 -18.11
N VAL A 131 5.14 16.55 -17.63
CA VAL A 131 3.70 16.56 -17.94
C VAL A 131 3.05 17.84 -17.44
N LYS A 132 3.29 18.25 -16.17
CA LYS A 132 2.74 19.50 -15.61
C LYS A 132 3.20 20.74 -16.38
N ALA A 133 4.46 20.77 -16.82
CA ALA A 133 4.98 21.88 -17.64
C ALA A 133 4.30 21.95 -19.02
N ALA A 134 4.14 20.78 -19.67
CA ALA A 134 3.48 20.69 -20.96
C ALA A 134 2.00 21.10 -20.88
N GLU A 135 1.28 20.64 -19.84
CA GLU A 135 -0.12 21.06 -19.58
C GLU A 135 -0.25 22.57 -19.42
N LYS A 136 0.65 23.20 -18.66
CA LYS A 136 0.69 24.65 -18.49
C LYS A 136 0.98 25.39 -19.80
N GLU A 137 1.89 24.87 -20.63
CA GLU A 137 2.21 25.46 -21.93
C GLU A 137 1.02 25.34 -22.87
N ILE A 138 0.37 24.18 -22.93
CA ILE A 138 -0.84 23.98 -23.73
C ILE A 138 -1.95 24.94 -23.31
N ALA A 139 -2.19 25.12 -22.02
CA ALA A 139 -3.18 26.08 -21.51
C ALA A 139 -2.83 27.52 -21.92
N ALA A 140 -1.55 27.91 -21.82
CA ALA A 140 -1.10 29.22 -22.24
C ALA A 140 -1.23 29.44 -23.77
N LEU A 141 -0.95 28.43 -24.58
CA LEU A 141 -1.13 28.50 -26.05
C LEU A 141 -2.60 28.63 -26.43
N ARG A 142 -3.48 27.84 -25.80
CA ARG A 142 -4.94 27.92 -25.99
C ARG A 142 -5.48 29.32 -25.63
N SER A 143 -5.08 29.84 -24.48
CA SER A 143 -5.47 31.18 -24.05
C SER A 143 -5.02 32.25 -25.03
N ARG A 144 -3.77 32.17 -25.56
CA ARG A 144 -3.29 33.09 -26.62
C ARG A 144 -4.12 32.99 -27.90
N GLU A 145 -4.44 31.79 -28.33
CA GLU A 145 -5.25 31.55 -29.53
C GLU A 145 -6.67 32.15 -29.37
N LEU A 146 -7.28 31.93 -28.21
CA LEU A 146 -8.60 32.54 -27.90
C LEU A 146 -8.53 34.07 -27.94
N LEU A 147 -7.53 34.65 -27.28
CA LEU A 147 -7.35 36.12 -27.27
C LEU A 147 -7.07 36.69 -28.67
N ALA A 148 -6.32 36.00 -29.50
CA ALA A 148 -6.05 36.39 -30.87
C ALA A 148 -7.31 36.40 -31.75
N ASN A 149 -8.34 35.64 -31.42
CA ASN A 149 -9.62 35.60 -32.11
C ASN A 149 -10.58 36.72 -31.65
N VAL A 150 -10.34 37.41 -30.53
CA VAL A 150 -11.23 38.44 -29.98
C VAL A 150 -11.48 39.59 -30.95
N PRO A 151 -10.49 40.19 -31.67
CA PRO A 151 -10.77 41.26 -32.65
C PRO A 151 -11.72 40.81 -33.75
N GLY A 152 -11.58 39.55 -34.24
CA GLY A 152 -12.51 39.01 -35.24
C GLY A 152 -13.92 38.78 -34.70
N LEU A 153 -14.04 38.42 -33.42
CA LEU A 153 -15.32 38.26 -32.74
C LEU A 153 -16.03 39.62 -32.59
N VAL A 154 -15.30 40.65 -32.18
CA VAL A 154 -15.82 42.01 -32.04
C VAL A 154 -16.27 42.54 -33.42
N ALA A 155 -15.50 42.31 -34.47
CA ALA A 155 -15.86 42.73 -35.84
C ALA A 155 -17.11 42.02 -36.41
N ALA A 156 -17.42 40.82 -35.87
CA ALA A 156 -18.60 40.01 -36.25
C ALA A 156 -19.81 40.26 -35.33
N ALA A 157 -19.75 41.23 -34.43
CA ALA A 157 -20.84 41.58 -33.53
C ALA A 157 -22.09 42.07 -34.31
N THR A 158 -23.25 41.62 -33.87
CA THR A 158 -24.55 42.05 -34.42
C THR A 158 -25.21 43.06 -33.49
N SER A 159 -25.56 44.26 -34.01
CA SER A 159 -26.25 45.28 -33.20
C SER A 159 -27.71 44.86 -32.99
N THR A 160 -28.14 44.86 -31.74
CA THR A 160 -29.51 44.61 -31.30
C THR A 160 -30.16 45.86 -30.71
N GLY A 161 -29.75 47.04 -31.17
CA GLY A 161 -30.21 48.33 -30.70
C GLY A 161 -29.38 48.91 -29.56
N ALA A 162 -29.64 48.55 -28.33
CA ALA A 162 -28.89 49.05 -27.16
C ALA A 162 -27.61 48.26 -26.86
N TYR A 163 -27.44 47.09 -27.47
CA TYR A 163 -26.32 46.15 -27.20
C TYR A 163 -25.76 45.56 -28.49
N GLU A 164 -24.48 45.24 -28.46
CA GLU A 164 -23.83 44.42 -29.49
C GLU A 164 -23.71 42.97 -28.98
N LEU A 165 -24.22 42.02 -29.74
CA LEU A 165 -24.20 40.61 -29.41
C LEU A 165 -23.14 39.88 -30.24
N VAL A 166 -22.26 39.14 -29.57
CA VAL A 166 -21.33 38.20 -30.19
C VAL A 166 -21.73 36.79 -29.82
N SER A 167 -21.98 35.96 -30.82
CA SER A 167 -22.22 34.53 -30.60
C SER A 167 -21.35 33.71 -31.56
N LYS A 168 -20.50 32.86 -31.02
CA LYS A 168 -19.64 31.97 -31.81
C LYS A 168 -19.48 30.65 -31.11
N HIS A 169 -19.63 29.56 -31.84
CA HIS A 169 -19.28 28.23 -31.36
C HIS A 169 -17.77 28.01 -31.54
N LEU A 170 -17.08 27.65 -30.46
CA LEU A 170 -15.66 27.32 -30.44
C LEU A 170 -15.52 25.82 -30.14
N PRO A 171 -15.35 24.98 -31.18
CA PRO A 171 -15.24 23.54 -30.98
C PRO A 171 -13.93 23.20 -30.26
N GLY A 172 -14.02 22.32 -29.24
CA GLY A 172 -12.85 21.85 -28.47
C GLY A 172 -12.40 22.79 -27.34
N THR A 173 -13.17 23.84 -27.03
CA THR A 173 -12.91 24.71 -25.88
C THR A 173 -13.82 24.32 -24.72
N SER A 174 -13.26 24.22 -23.49
CA SER A 174 -14.01 24.02 -22.26
C SER A 174 -14.65 25.34 -21.81
N ALA A 175 -15.72 25.28 -21.02
CA ALA A 175 -16.33 26.45 -20.40
C ALA A 175 -15.40 27.15 -19.38
N ASP A 176 -14.35 26.47 -18.95
CA ASP A 176 -13.34 26.96 -17.99
C ASP A 176 -12.07 27.51 -18.68
N ASP A 177 -11.98 27.42 -20.01
CA ASP A 177 -10.92 28.02 -20.83
C ASP A 177 -11.29 29.48 -21.18
#